data_7b22c54ac5a028a1bbb3ff917f8b9957
#
_entry.id   7b22c54ac5a028a1bbb3ff917f8b9957
#
_cell.length_a   1.000
_cell.length_b   1.000
_cell.length_c   1.000
_cell.angle_alpha   90.00
_cell.angle_beta   90.00
_cell.angle_gamma   90.00
#
_symmetry.space_group_name_H-M   'P 1'
#
loop_
_entity.id
_entity.type
_entity.pdbx_description
1 polymer ?
#
loop_
_entity_poly.entity_id
_entity_poly.type
_entity_poly.pdbx_seq_one_letter_code
_entity_poly.pdbx_strand_id
1 'polypeptide(L)'
;HEEVDAEDFGMVEDFGLQMEYSDEDLLPENTAPSSINVGFVGVGGGGNKMANAFIELGFNKTLLVNTTGKDIPKNVEEDHVVLIPDSDGIGKNVDYGKEVLSQNGAIVEDALRIKLGKVDWLFVLAGGGGGTGSSVTALHPVFERYMRSVQSSGKVVYVVSWPTAQENLNPTIARNALTLANDVAKHPHIVLDNERATRLL
;
A
#
# COMPACT_ATOMS: atom_id res chain seq x y z
N HIS A 1 13.34 -39.78 -62.00
CA HIS A 1 14.46 -38.98 -61.45
C HIS A 1 14.26 -37.56 -61.82
N GLU A 2 13.60 -36.82 -60.99
CA GLU A 2 13.58 -35.36 -61.03
C GLU A 2 14.10 -34.91 -59.67
N GLU A 3 15.28 -34.33 -59.71
CA GLU A 3 15.83 -33.52 -58.62
C GLU A 3 14.95 -32.29 -58.49
N VAL A 4 14.35 -32.09 -57.33
CA VAL A 4 13.68 -30.83 -56.97
C VAL A 4 14.71 -30.00 -56.22
N ASP A 5 15.16 -28.93 -56.90
CA ASP A 5 16.03 -27.90 -56.36
C ASP A 5 15.38 -27.23 -55.15
N ALA A 6 16.07 -27.31 -54.06
CA ALA A 6 15.72 -26.59 -52.79
C ALA A 6 16.38 -25.23 -52.78
N GLU A 7 15.90 -24.31 -53.63
CA GLU A 7 16.28 -22.91 -53.57
C GLU A 7 15.05 -22.04 -53.83
N ASP A 8 14.22 -21.88 -52.85
CA ASP A 8 13.38 -20.66 -52.70
C ASP A 8 12.72 -20.62 -51.30
N PHE A 9 13.55 -20.54 -50.26
CA PHE A 9 13.06 -19.97 -49.01
C PHE A 9 13.54 -18.54 -48.93
N GLY A 10 12.58 -17.65 -49.29
CA GLY A 10 12.75 -16.22 -49.21
C GLY A 10 13.33 -15.77 -47.88
N MET A 11 14.30 -14.86 -47.98
CA MET A 11 14.86 -14.13 -46.88
C MET A 11 13.73 -13.51 -46.06
N VAL A 12 13.56 -14.02 -44.82
CA VAL A 12 12.85 -13.29 -43.80
C VAL A 12 13.71 -12.08 -43.49
N GLU A 13 13.31 -10.91 -44.02
CA GLU A 13 13.89 -9.66 -43.59
C GLU A 13 13.67 -9.55 -42.09
N ASP A 14 14.77 -9.66 -41.35
CA ASP A 14 14.85 -9.36 -39.92
C ASP A 14 14.52 -7.86 -39.76
N PHE A 15 13.25 -7.54 -39.51
CA PHE A 15 12.83 -6.27 -39.01
C PHE A 15 13.30 -6.11 -37.58
N GLY A 16 14.60 -6.00 -37.38
CA GLY A 16 15.23 -5.57 -36.16
C GLY A 16 14.80 -4.13 -35.87
N LEU A 17 13.66 -3.98 -35.21
CA LEU A 17 13.34 -2.77 -34.48
C LEU A 17 14.37 -2.66 -33.34
N GLN A 18 15.54 -2.10 -33.66
CA GLN A 18 16.41 -1.51 -32.66
C GLN A 18 15.69 -0.27 -32.13
N MET A 19 14.90 -0.44 -31.10
CA MET A 19 14.53 0.70 -30.26
C MET A 19 15.77 1.08 -29.47
N GLU A 20 16.53 2.04 -29.96
CA GLU A 20 17.51 2.75 -29.16
C GLU A 20 16.73 3.56 -28.11
N TYR A 21 16.55 2.99 -26.92
CA TYR A 21 16.17 3.77 -25.76
C TYR A 21 17.42 4.55 -25.32
N SER A 22 17.38 5.86 -25.43
CA SER A 22 18.36 6.69 -24.75
C SER A 22 18.14 6.56 -23.24
N ASP A 23 19.20 6.58 -22.45
CA ASP A 23 19.09 6.57 -20.98
C ASP A 23 18.25 7.77 -20.45
N GLU A 24 18.05 8.79 -21.25
CA GLU A 24 17.17 9.93 -20.98
C GLU A 24 15.67 9.58 -21.11
N ASP A 25 15.31 8.57 -21.91
CA ASP A 25 13.91 8.11 -22.05
C ASP A 25 13.46 7.22 -20.87
N LEU A 26 14.38 6.75 -20.04
CA LEU A 26 14.11 5.90 -18.88
C LEU A 26 13.85 6.68 -17.60
N LEU A 27 14.13 7.95 -17.58
CA LEU A 27 13.77 8.83 -16.46
C LEU A 27 12.55 9.64 -16.88
N PRO A 28 11.36 9.39 -16.30
CA PRO A 28 10.27 10.33 -16.52
C PRO A 28 10.73 11.66 -15.95
N GLU A 29 11.00 12.62 -16.80
CA GLU A 29 11.00 14.02 -16.40
C GLU A 29 9.62 14.30 -15.82
N ASN A 30 9.55 14.29 -14.51
CA ASN A 30 8.33 14.38 -13.73
C ASN A 30 7.84 15.83 -13.71
N THR A 31 7.58 16.40 -14.86
CA THR A 31 7.06 17.75 -15.06
C THR A 31 5.64 17.78 -15.62
N ALA A 32 5.12 16.64 -16.08
CA ALA A 32 3.70 16.54 -16.36
C ALA A 32 2.96 16.21 -15.06
N PRO A 33 1.94 17.00 -14.66
CA PRO A 33 1.09 16.58 -13.55
C PRO A 33 0.51 15.21 -13.91
N SER A 34 0.79 14.20 -13.06
CA SER A 34 0.20 12.88 -13.26
C SER A 34 -1.31 13.06 -13.38
N SER A 35 -1.92 12.48 -14.39
CA SER A 35 -3.36 12.59 -14.63
C SER A 35 -4.19 11.97 -13.49
N ILE A 36 -3.56 11.17 -12.62
CA ILE A 36 -4.14 10.53 -11.45
C ILE A 36 -3.30 10.87 -10.23
N ASN A 37 -3.94 11.47 -9.23
CA ASN A 37 -3.32 11.88 -7.99
C ASN A 37 -3.67 10.87 -6.89
N VAL A 38 -2.69 10.10 -6.44
CA VAL A 38 -2.88 9.04 -5.45
C VAL A 38 -2.24 9.40 -4.11
N GLY A 39 -2.91 9.02 -3.02
CA GLY A 39 -2.38 9.09 -1.68
C GLY A 39 -2.28 7.69 -1.06
N PHE A 40 -1.34 7.52 -0.16
CA PHE A 40 -1.12 6.29 0.58
C PHE A 40 -1.17 6.56 2.08
N VAL A 41 -1.82 5.68 2.82
CA VAL A 41 -1.75 5.66 4.27
C VAL A 41 -1.47 4.25 4.76
N GLY A 42 -0.35 4.06 5.44
CA GLY A 42 0.02 2.78 6.04
C GLY A 42 -0.35 2.77 7.52
N VAL A 43 -1.02 1.73 7.97
CA VAL A 43 -1.49 1.58 9.36
C VAL A 43 -0.90 0.32 9.99
N GLY A 44 -0.25 0.49 11.15
CA GLY A 44 0.47 -0.56 11.84
C GLY A 44 1.80 -0.93 11.19
N GLY A 45 2.55 -1.84 11.78
CA GLY A 45 3.92 -2.16 11.34
C GLY A 45 4.01 -2.64 9.88
N GLY A 46 3.15 -3.57 9.48
CA GLY A 46 3.10 -4.07 8.09
C GLY A 46 2.69 -2.98 7.10
N GLY A 47 1.68 -2.19 7.43
CA GLY A 47 1.23 -1.05 6.61
C GLY A 47 2.30 0.03 6.50
N ASN A 48 3.02 0.31 7.59
CA ASN A 48 4.09 1.30 7.59
C ASN A 48 5.27 0.89 6.70
N LYS A 49 5.63 -0.40 6.66
CA LYS A 49 6.66 -0.91 5.75
C LYS A 49 6.27 -0.75 4.29
N MET A 50 5.02 -1.08 3.94
CA MET A 50 4.50 -0.88 2.59
C MET A 50 4.48 0.60 2.21
N ALA A 51 3.99 1.47 3.10
CA ALA A 51 3.95 2.92 2.88
C ALA A 51 5.35 3.51 2.68
N ASN A 52 6.34 3.07 3.47
CA ASN A 52 7.72 3.50 3.32
C ASN A 52 8.29 3.16 1.93
N ALA A 53 7.95 1.99 1.39
CA ALA A 53 8.38 1.63 0.04
C ALA A 53 7.83 2.60 -1.02
N PHE A 54 6.62 3.12 -0.85
CA PHE A 54 6.08 4.15 -1.74
C PHE A 54 6.79 5.50 -1.57
N ILE A 55 7.17 5.88 -0.34
CA ILE A 55 7.98 7.07 -0.10
C ILE A 55 9.33 6.96 -0.82
N GLU A 56 9.99 5.81 -0.73
CA GLU A 56 11.27 5.54 -1.41
C GLU A 56 11.16 5.59 -2.94
N LEU A 57 9.99 5.29 -3.48
CA LEU A 57 9.66 5.45 -4.91
C LEU A 57 9.28 6.88 -5.31
N GLY A 58 9.29 7.84 -4.36
CA GLY A 58 9.00 9.25 -4.63
C GLY A 58 7.53 9.66 -4.43
N PHE A 59 6.67 8.80 -3.89
CA PHE A 59 5.28 9.15 -3.58
C PHE A 59 5.19 9.91 -2.25
N ASN A 60 5.32 11.23 -2.32
CA ASN A 60 5.34 12.09 -1.13
C ASN A 60 4.00 12.23 -0.41
N LYS A 61 2.88 11.99 -1.11
CA LYS A 61 1.54 11.95 -0.49
C LYS A 61 1.30 10.63 0.21
N THR A 62 2.09 10.38 1.25
CA THR A 62 2.11 9.14 2.01
C THR A 62 2.18 9.44 3.50
N LEU A 63 1.34 8.78 4.29
CA LEU A 63 1.26 8.91 5.75
C LEU A 63 1.42 7.53 6.41
N LEU A 64 2.18 7.47 7.48
CA LEU A 64 2.33 6.31 8.35
C LEU A 64 1.61 6.56 9.67
N VAL A 65 0.70 5.69 10.03
CA VAL A 65 -0.05 5.74 11.29
C VAL A 65 0.30 4.52 12.13
N ASN A 66 0.70 4.73 13.37
CA ASN A 66 0.98 3.65 14.30
C ASN A 66 0.65 4.03 15.75
N THR A 67 0.50 3.02 16.58
CA THR A 67 0.30 3.13 18.04
C THR A 67 1.61 2.96 18.82
N THR A 68 2.70 2.65 18.14
CA THR A 68 4.05 2.55 18.70
C THR A 68 5.09 3.06 17.68
N GLY A 69 6.11 3.74 18.18
CA GLY A 69 7.24 4.18 17.36
C GLY A 69 8.24 3.07 17.01
N LYS A 70 8.14 1.91 17.67
CA LYS A 70 9.10 0.81 17.48
C LYS A 70 9.07 0.19 16.09
N ASP A 71 7.92 0.22 15.45
CA ASP A 71 7.68 -0.38 14.13
C ASP A 71 7.75 0.64 12.98
N ILE A 72 8.05 1.91 13.29
CA ILE A 72 8.25 2.94 12.26
C ILE A 72 9.63 2.75 11.63
N PRO A 73 9.74 2.70 10.29
CA PRO A 73 11.02 2.66 9.61
C PRO A 73 11.88 3.88 9.95
N LYS A 74 13.18 3.67 10.23
CA LYS A 74 14.08 4.72 10.75
C LYS A 74 14.45 5.82 9.75
N ASN A 75 14.24 5.55 8.46
CA ASN A 75 14.58 6.46 7.37
C ASN A 75 13.41 7.36 6.96
N VAL A 76 12.28 7.30 7.66
CA VAL A 76 11.08 8.11 7.37
C VAL A 76 11.16 9.44 8.09
N GLU A 77 10.90 10.53 7.38
CA GLU A 77 10.81 11.88 7.94
C GLU A 77 9.58 12.02 8.83
N GLU A 78 9.69 12.80 9.90
CA GLU A 78 8.64 12.94 10.92
C GLU A 78 7.31 13.47 10.36
N ASP A 79 7.35 14.29 9.32
CA ASP A 79 6.14 14.84 8.68
C ASP A 79 5.29 13.79 7.94
N HIS A 80 5.83 12.58 7.73
CA HIS A 80 5.10 11.42 7.22
C HIS A 80 4.47 10.57 8.33
N VAL A 81 4.70 10.87 9.61
CA VAL A 81 4.38 9.95 10.71
C VAL A 81 3.33 10.54 11.65
N VAL A 82 2.32 9.73 11.97
CA VAL A 82 1.38 9.97 13.06
C VAL A 82 1.49 8.85 14.07
N LEU A 83 1.95 9.19 15.26
CA LEU A 83 1.87 8.31 16.42
C LEU A 83 0.60 8.62 17.20
N ILE A 84 -0.22 7.60 17.42
CA ILE A 84 -1.42 7.72 18.23
C ILE A 84 -0.98 7.88 19.69
N PRO A 85 -1.38 8.98 20.35
CA PRO A 85 -0.98 9.25 21.74
C PRO A 85 -1.60 8.27 22.73
N ASP A 86 -1.03 8.21 23.91
CA ASP A 86 -1.53 7.48 25.08
C ASP A 86 -1.75 5.97 24.86
N SER A 87 -1.08 5.41 23.87
CA SER A 87 -1.06 3.97 23.60
C SER A 87 0.38 3.47 23.58
N ASP A 88 0.73 2.56 24.46
CA ASP A 88 2.03 1.86 24.44
C ASP A 88 2.05 0.71 23.44
N GLY A 89 1.29 0.86 22.34
CA GLY A 89 1.02 -0.19 21.37
C GLY A 89 -0.24 -0.99 21.72
N ILE A 90 -0.79 -1.63 20.71
CA ILE A 90 -2.03 -2.42 20.81
C ILE A 90 -1.72 -3.88 21.22
N GLY A 91 -0.46 -4.28 21.06
CA GLY A 91 -0.13 -5.70 21.03
C GLY A 91 -0.83 -6.36 19.84
N LYS A 92 -1.46 -7.51 20.07
CA LYS A 92 -2.26 -8.21 19.05
C LYS A 92 -3.77 -8.18 19.34
N ASN A 93 -4.23 -7.20 20.13
CA ASN A 93 -5.64 -7.06 20.50
C ASN A 93 -6.36 -6.15 19.49
N VAL A 94 -7.09 -6.74 18.54
CA VAL A 94 -7.80 -6.02 17.48
C VAL A 94 -8.96 -5.18 18.02
N ASP A 95 -9.71 -5.66 19.00
CA ASP A 95 -10.85 -4.92 19.58
C ASP A 95 -10.36 -3.64 20.27
N TYR A 96 -9.32 -3.75 21.06
CA TYR A 96 -8.66 -2.59 21.66
C TYR A 96 -8.05 -1.67 20.59
N GLY A 97 -7.46 -2.23 19.54
CA GLY A 97 -6.95 -1.47 18.42
C GLY A 97 -8.04 -0.65 17.70
N LYS A 98 -9.19 -1.23 17.46
CA LYS A 98 -10.35 -0.53 16.86
C LYS A 98 -10.83 0.61 17.75
N GLU A 99 -10.88 0.41 19.06
CA GLU A 99 -11.25 1.45 20.02
C GLU A 99 -10.25 2.62 19.97
N VAL A 100 -8.96 2.34 20.10
CA VAL A 100 -7.90 3.37 20.09
C VAL A 100 -7.89 4.16 18.79
N LEU A 101 -7.99 3.50 17.64
CA LEU A 101 -8.02 4.20 16.34
C LEU A 101 -9.29 5.06 16.19
N SER A 102 -10.45 4.56 16.62
CA SER A 102 -11.70 5.32 16.56
C SER A 102 -11.66 6.57 17.43
N GLN A 103 -11.11 6.48 18.63
CA GLN A 103 -10.98 7.61 19.56
C GLN A 103 -10.01 8.69 19.05
N ASN A 104 -9.04 8.31 18.24
CA ASN A 104 -8.00 9.19 17.70
C ASN A 104 -8.21 9.56 16.21
N GLY A 105 -9.39 9.34 15.69
CA GLY A 105 -9.69 9.57 14.27
C GLY A 105 -9.46 11.01 13.81
N ALA A 106 -9.71 12.01 14.66
CA ALA A 106 -9.50 13.42 14.33
C ALA A 106 -8.03 13.74 14.03
N ILE A 107 -7.11 13.19 14.82
CA ILE A 107 -5.67 13.39 14.62
C ILE A 107 -5.24 12.81 13.26
N VAL A 108 -5.74 11.63 12.91
CA VAL A 108 -5.45 10.98 11.63
C VAL A 108 -6.04 11.79 10.46
N GLU A 109 -7.29 12.27 10.60
CA GLU A 109 -7.95 13.08 9.56
C GLU A 109 -7.20 14.38 9.27
N ASP A 110 -6.76 15.08 10.31
CA ASP A 110 -5.98 16.32 10.16
C ASP A 110 -4.63 16.05 9.49
N ALA A 111 -3.94 14.98 9.90
CA ALA A 111 -2.68 14.59 9.29
C ALA A 111 -2.83 14.21 7.81
N LEU A 112 -3.90 13.51 7.44
CA LEU A 112 -4.22 13.20 6.04
C LEU A 112 -4.41 14.48 5.22
N ARG A 113 -5.17 15.47 5.75
CA ARG A 113 -5.38 16.74 5.06
C ARG A 113 -4.08 17.53 4.87
N ILE A 114 -3.25 17.58 5.89
CA ILE A 114 -1.99 18.32 5.86
C ILE A 114 -0.98 17.66 4.92
N LYS A 115 -0.81 16.35 5.04
CA LYS A 115 0.26 15.64 4.31
C LYS A 115 -0.13 15.27 2.88
N LEU A 116 -1.36 14.80 2.67
CA LEU A 116 -1.81 14.35 1.36
C LEU A 116 -2.49 15.45 0.55
N GLY A 117 -3.18 16.39 1.21
CA GLY A 117 -4.01 17.38 0.53
C GLY A 117 -5.08 16.71 -0.32
N LYS A 118 -5.28 17.18 -1.57
CA LYS A 118 -6.24 16.58 -2.49
C LYS A 118 -5.63 15.38 -3.20
N VAL A 119 -6.36 14.27 -3.19
CA VAL A 119 -6.04 13.04 -3.94
C VAL A 119 -7.28 12.55 -4.68
N ASP A 120 -7.09 11.82 -5.78
CA ASP A 120 -8.18 11.17 -6.50
C ASP A 120 -8.51 9.81 -5.88
N TRP A 121 -7.48 9.08 -5.43
CA TRP A 121 -7.60 7.77 -4.81
C TRP A 121 -6.78 7.71 -3.54
N LEU A 122 -7.34 7.07 -2.50
CA LEU A 122 -6.63 6.79 -1.26
C LEU A 122 -6.41 5.28 -1.12
N PHE A 123 -5.14 4.85 -1.12
CA PHE A 123 -4.76 3.48 -0.84
C PHE A 123 -4.41 3.33 0.64
N VAL A 124 -5.15 2.48 1.33
CA VAL A 124 -4.95 2.17 2.74
C VAL A 124 -4.21 0.85 2.86
N LEU A 125 -2.99 0.90 3.39
CA LEU A 125 -2.07 -0.24 3.47
C LEU A 125 -2.06 -0.78 4.88
N ALA A 126 -2.31 -2.08 5.06
CA ALA A 126 -2.31 -2.73 6.36
C ALA A 126 -1.79 -4.16 6.28
N GLY A 127 -1.11 -4.62 7.32
CA GLY A 127 -0.68 -6.00 7.47
C GLY A 127 -1.68 -6.81 8.30
N GLY A 128 -2.06 -7.99 7.84
CA GLY A 128 -2.82 -8.95 8.64
C GLY A 128 -1.95 -9.58 9.73
N GLY A 129 -2.53 -9.78 10.92
CA GLY A 129 -1.88 -10.46 12.03
C GLY A 129 -1.48 -9.58 13.22
N GLY A 130 -1.06 -8.33 12.99
CA GLY A 130 -0.82 -7.35 14.04
C GLY A 130 -2.12 -6.75 14.59
N GLY A 131 -2.05 -6.12 15.77
CA GLY A 131 -3.21 -5.47 16.39
C GLY A 131 -3.65 -4.21 15.66
N THR A 132 -2.73 -3.29 15.40
CA THR A 132 -3.03 -1.98 14.79
C THR A 132 -3.45 -2.14 13.33
N GLY A 133 -2.68 -2.85 12.52
CA GLY A 133 -3.00 -3.08 11.12
C GLY A 133 -4.31 -3.82 10.90
N SER A 134 -4.57 -4.85 11.71
CA SER A 134 -5.84 -5.61 11.65
C SER A 134 -7.06 -4.81 12.13
N SER A 135 -6.84 -3.66 12.75
CA SER A 135 -7.88 -2.74 13.24
C SER A 135 -8.18 -1.59 12.28
N VAL A 136 -7.53 -1.54 11.13
CA VAL A 136 -7.51 -0.38 10.20
C VAL A 136 -8.90 0.09 9.77
N THR A 137 -9.86 -0.83 9.63
CA THR A 137 -11.23 -0.48 9.19
C THR A 137 -11.98 0.39 10.20
N ALA A 138 -11.53 0.48 11.44
CA ALA A 138 -12.05 1.45 12.41
C ALA A 138 -11.83 2.90 11.96
N LEU A 139 -10.82 3.14 11.12
CA LEU A 139 -10.55 4.44 10.50
C LEU A 139 -11.31 4.69 9.20
N HIS A 140 -12.12 3.75 8.72
CA HIS A 140 -12.85 3.92 7.46
C HIS A 140 -13.72 5.20 7.42
N PRO A 141 -14.48 5.54 8.46
CA PRO A 141 -15.22 6.80 8.51
C PRO A 141 -14.31 8.03 8.42
N VAL A 142 -13.10 7.96 8.96
CA VAL A 142 -12.09 9.02 8.87
C VAL A 142 -11.63 9.20 7.42
N PHE A 143 -11.32 8.12 6.73
CA PHE A 143 -10.89 8.16 5.33
C PHE A 143 -11.99 8.72 4.43
N GLU A 144 -13.23 8.35 4.65
CA GLU A 144 -14.36 8.90 3.90
C GLU A 144 -14.56 10.39 4.16
N ARG A 145 -14.48 10.86 5.42
CA ARG A 145 -14.58 12.29 5.75
C ARG A 145 -13.44 13.08 5.12
N TYR A 146 -12.21 12.55 5.20
CA TYR A 146 -11.06 13.16 4.54
C TYR A 146 -11.29 13.31 3.03
N MET A 147 -11.68 12.24 2.33
CA MET A 147 -11.94 12.28 0.90
C MET A 147 -13.02 13.31 0.52
N ARG A 148 -14.10 13.38 1.29
CA ARG A 148 -15.14 14.41 1.10
C ARG A 148 -14.60 15.83 1.36
N SER A 149 -13.79 16.02 2.39
CA SER A 149 -13.23 17.33 2.76
C SER A 149 -12.33 17.92 1.68
N VAL A 150 -11.65 17.09 0.91
CA VAL A 150 -10.80 17.52 -0.21
C VAL A 150 -11.52 17.43 -1.56
N GLN A 151 -12.83 17.21 -1.56
CA GLN A 151 -13.68 17.13 -2.75
C GLN A 151 -13.20 16.07 -3.76
N SER A 152 -12.73 14.93 -3.25
CA SER A 152 -12.36 13.79 -4.07
C SER A 152 -13.60 13.05 -4.54
N SER A 153 -13.64 12.70 -5.82
CA SER A 153 -14.63 11.80 -6.41
C SER A 153 -14.17 10.34 -6.48
N GLY A 154 -12.93 10.08 -6.06
CA GLY A 154 -12.34 8.76 -6.07
C GLY A 154 -12.76 7.90 -4.89
N LYS A 155 -12.06 6.80 -4.71
CA LYS A 155 -12.39 5.78 -3.71
C LYS A 155 -11.25 5.53 -2.74
N VAL A 156 -11.63 4.97 -1.59
CA VAL A 156 -10.72 4.35 -0.63
C VAL A 156 -10.56 2.89 -1.02
N VAL A 157 -9.33 2.45 -1.23
CA VAL A 157 -8.99 1.06 -1.58
C VAL A 157 -8.04 0.51 -0.52
N TYR A 158 -8.38 -0.64 0.06
CA TYR A 158 -7.51 -1.32 1.01
C TYR A 158 -6.53 -2.23 0.27
N VAL A 159 -5.27 -2.17 0.66
CA VAL A 159 -4.22 -3.10 0.23
C VAL A 159 -3.71 -3.80 1.48
N VAL A 160 -4.05 -5.06 1.64
CA VAL A 160 -3.73 -5.82 2.84
C VAL A 160 -2.75 -6.94 2.55
N SER A 161 -1.71 -7.07 3.37
CA SER A 161 -0.78 -8.18 3.28
C SER A 161 -1.28 -9.36 4.12
N TRP A 162 -1.27 -10.55 3.52
CA TRP A 162 -1.62 -11.79 4.21
C TRP A 162 -0.38 -12.40 4.85
N PRO A 163 -0.44 -12.88 6.11
CA PRO A 163 0.69 -13.50 6.77
C PRO A 163 1.21 -14.73 6.00
N THR A 164 2.50 -15.00 6.12
CA THR A 164 3.09 -16.25 5.59
C THR A 164 2.51 -17.49 6.27
N ALA A 165 2.70 -18.64 5.66
CA ALA A 165 2.28 -19.92 6.26
C ALA A 165 2.89 -20.12 7.66
N GLN A 166 4.16 -19.74 7.83
CA GLN A 166 4.84 -19.83 9.12
C GLN A 166 4.24 -18.88 10.17
N GLU A 167 3.94 -17.65 9.82
CA GLU A 167 3.29 -16.68 10.70
C GLU A 167 1.89 -17.14 11.12
N ASN A 168 1.15 -17.75 10.20
CA ASN A 168 -0.19 -18.31 10.44
C ASN A 168 -0.22 -19.52 11.40
N LEU A 169 0.93 -20.09 11.76
CA LEU A 169 1.01 -21.09 12.83
C LEU A 169 0.69 -20.49 14.20
N ASN A 170 0.83 -19.18 14.37
CA ASN A 170 0.39 -18.47 15.56
C ASN A 170 -1.13 -18.22 15.49
N PRO A 171 -1.94 -18.81 16.39
CA PRO A 171 -3.40 -18.68 16.33
C PRO A 171 -3.91 -17.25 16.42
N THR A 172 -3.20 -16.37 17.13
CA THR A 172 -3.57 -14.96 17.26
C THR A 172 -3.34 -14.23 15.96
N ILE A 173 -2.21 -14.46 15.29
CA ILE A 173 -1.93 -13.89 13.97
C ILE A 173 -2.97 -14.34 12.95
N ALA A 174 -3.25 -15.64 12.91
CA ALA A 174 -4.23 -16.22 11.99
C ALA A 174 -5.63 -15.62 12.20
N ARG A 175 -6.06 -15.48 13.46
CA ARG A 175 -7.35 -14.86 13.81
C ARG A 175 -7.42 -13.40 13.41
N ASN A 176 -6.38 -12.63 13.69
CA ASN A 176 -6.32 -11.21 13.36
C ASN A 176 -6.33 -10.99 11.84
N ALA A 177 -5.59 -11.80 11.09
CA ALA A 177 -5.60 -11.76 9.63
C ALA A 177 -6.99 -12.06 9.06
N LEU A 178 -7.67 -13.08 9.59
CA LEU A 178 -9.03 -13.43 9.17
C LEU A 178 -10.03 -12.31 9.50
N THR A 179 -9.91 -11.69 10.67
CA THR A 179 -10.73 -10.53 11.06
C THR A 179 -10.54 -9.39 10.06
N LEU A 180 -9.31 -9.05 9.72
CA LEU A 180 -9.00 -8.02 8.73
C LEU A 180 -9.59 -8.38 7.37
N ALA A 181 -9.41 -9.61 6.90
CA ALA A 181 -9.95 -10.05 5.61
C ALA A 181 -11.49 -9.90 5.55
N ASN A 182 -12.18 -10.28 6.61
CA ASN A 182 -13.64 -10.14 6.70
C ASN A 182 -14.08 -8.66 6.71
N ASP A 183 -13.34 -7.80 7.40
CA ASP A 183 -13.65 -6.38 7.50
C ASP A 183 -13.43 -5.66 6.16
N VAL A 184 -12.29 -5.91 5.49
CA VAL A 184 -12.00 -5.28 4.19
C VAL A 184 -12.83 -5.83 3.04
N ALA A 185 -13.39 -7.04 3.16
CA ALA A 185 -14.26 -7.62 2.15
C ALA A 185 -15.50 -6.76 1.84
N LYS A 186 -15.87 -5.85 2.75
CA LYS A 186 -16.98 -4.90 2.59
C LYS A 186 -16.61 -3.67 1.73
N HIS A 187 -15.36 -3.53 1.37
CA HIS A 187 -14.77 -2.38 0.68
C HIS A 187 -13.96 -2.83 -0.53
N PRO A 188 -13.66 -1.93 -1.49
CA PRO A 188 -12.66 -2.21 -2.53
C PRO A 188 -11.32 -2.58 -1.89
N HIS A 189 -10.76 -3.74 -2.24
CA HIS A 189 -9.54 -4.23 -1.61
C HIS A 189 -8.69 -5.10 -2.54
N ILE A 190 -7.40 -5.17 -2.23
CA ILE A 190 -6.40 -6.05 -2.84
C ILE A 190 -5.72 -6.81 -1.71
N VAL A 191 -5.55 -8.11 -1.86
CA VAL A 191 -4.80 -8.96 -0.92
C VAL A 191 -3.45 -9.30 -1.52
N LEU A 192 -2.38 -8.98 -0.79
CA LEU A 192 -1.01 -9.34 -1.13
C LEU A 192 -0.60 -10.58 -0.32
N ASP A 193 -0.20 -11.62 -1.00
CA ASP A 193 0.31 -12.85 -0.38
C ASP A 193 1.81 -12.71 -0.11
N ASN A 194 2.18 -12.54 1.16
CA ASN A 194 3.58 -12.42 1.58
C ASN A 194 4.42 -13.65 1.22
N GLU A 195 3.83 -14.83 1.21
CA GLU A 195 4.50 -16.06 0.81
C GLU A 195 4.97 -16.01 -0.66
N ARG A 196 4.11 -15.48 -1.54
CA ARG A 196 4.44 -15.31 -2.96
C ARG A 196 5.44 -14.19 -3.18
N ALA A 197 5.28 -13.08 -2.47
CA ALA A 197 6.21 -11.96 -2.57
C ALA A 197 7.64 -12.38 -2.20
N THR A 198 7.81 -13.18 -1.16
CA THR A 198 9.13 -13.66 -0.70
C THR A 198 9.78 -14.61 -1.69
N ARG A 199 9.02 -15.33 -2.52
CA ARG A 199 9.55 -16.27 -3.55
C ARG A 199 10.04 -15.57 -4.82
N LEU A 200 9.72 -14.29 -4.99
CA LEU A 200 10.10 -13.51 -6.18
C LEU A 200 11.38 -12.70 -5.96
N LEU A 201 11.91 -12.70 -4.75
CA LEU A 201 13.17 -12.07 -4.34
C LEU A 201 14.28 -13.11 -4.20
#